data_397f9537a472e51e7db9744ebe27ac86
#
_entry.id   397f9537a472e51e7db9744ebe27ac86
#
_cell.length_a   1.000
_cell.length_b   1.000
_cell.length_c   1.000
_cell.angle_alpha   90.00
_cell.angle_beta   90.00
_cell.angle_gamma   90.00
#
_symmetry.space_group_name_H-M   'P 1'
#
loop_
_entity.id
_entity.type
_entity.pdbx_description
1 polymer ?
#
loop_
_entity_poly.entity_id
_entity_poly.type
_entity_poly.pdbx_seq_one_letter_code
_entity_poly.pdbx_strand_id
1 'polypeptide(L)'
;MTLKYNDSQRREYMVLTDHVGANWMELFAGDTEFYSAAYWNLLSGLWRAGSPVRKTDALGMMKGIKSAHTAGKYVATALERGFIVERNNPADARSTLVDLSADMRRKLDGFFDDAVGHLRATSRRVDVLGPSPEEP
;
A
#
# COMPACT_ATOMS: atom_id res chain seq x y z
N MET A 1 -25.11 -12.00 -13.20
CA MET A 1 -23.81 -12.49 -12.71
C MET A 1 -24.03 -13.77 -11.89
N THR A 2 -23.26 -14.81 -12.18
CA THR A 2 -23.30 -16.04 -11.41
C THR A 2 -22.24 -15.98 -10.29
N LEU A 3 -22.70 -16.12 -9.06
CA LEU A 3 -21.79 -16.13 -7.90
C LEU A 3 -21.11 -17.51 -7.79
N LYS A 4 -19.82 -17.50 -7.51
CA LYS A 4 -18.99 -18.73 -7.40
C LYS A 4 -18.72 -19.14 -5.96
N TYR A 5 -18.85 -18.23 -5.02
CA TYR A 5 -18.51 -18.44 -3.63
C TYR A 5 -19.73 -18.18 -2.77
N ASN A 6 -19.75 -18.73 -1.56
CA ASN A 6 -20.84 -18.52 -0.62
C ASN A 6 -20.55 -17.33 0.31
N ASP A 7 -21.56 -17.01 1.15
CA ASP A 7 -21.45 -15.87 2.09
C ASP A 7 -20.32 -16.07 3.11
N SER A 8 -20.12 -17.30 3.58
CA SER A 8 -19.04 -17.57 4.55
C SER A 8 -17.66 -17.28 3.96
N GLN A 9 -17.46 -17.67 2.70
CA GLN A 9 -16.21 -17.38 2.00
C GLN A 9 -16.03 -15.88 1.77
N ARG A 10 -17.09 -15.17 1.40
CA ARG A 10 -17.05 -13.71 1.22
C ARG A 10 -16.75 -12.99 2.54
N ARG A 11 -17.29 -13.48 3.66
CA ARG A 11 -16.98 -12.92 4.99
C ARG A 11 -15.51 -13.09 5.35
N GLU A 12 -14.90 -14.21 4.95
CA GLU A 12 -13.45 -14.40 5.18
C GLU A 12 -12.62 -13.35 4.46
N TYR A 13 -13.00 -12.95 3.26
CA TYR A 13 -12.32 -11.86 2.56
C TYR A 13 -12.47 -10.55 3.34
N MET A 14 -13.64 -10.26 3.88
CA MET A 14 -13.85 -9.05 4.69
C MET A 14 -12.95 -9.05 5.93
N VAL A 15 -12.82 -10.18 6.60
CA VAL A 15 -11.92 -10.31 7.76
C VAL A 15 -10.49 -10.03 7.35
N LEU A 16 -10.05 -10.55 6.19
CA LEU A 16 -8.71 -10.27 5.65
C LEU A 16 -8.50 -8.78 5.46
N THR A 17 -9.44 -8.09 4.80
CA THR A 17 -9.31 -6.65 4.55
C THR A 17 -9.33 -5.84 5.84
N ASP A 18 -10.11 -6.25 6.84
CA ASP A 18 -10.13 -5.60 8.15
C ASP A 18 -8.75 -5.72 8.85
N HIS A 19 -8.13 -6.91 8.80
CA HIS A 19 -6.79 -7.10 9.36
C HIS A 19 -5.74 -6.25 8.65
N VAL A 20 -5.77 -6.22 7.32
CA VAL A 20 -4.82 -5.42 6.53
C VAL A 20 -5.00 -3.93 6.85
N GLY A 21 -6.26 -3.47 6.91
CA GLY A 21 -6.55 -2.08 7.27
C GLY A 21 -6.06 -1.70 8.66
N ALA A 22 -6.30 -2.57 9.66
CA ALA A 22 -5.82 -2.34 11.02
C ALA A 22 -4.29 -2.29 11.09
N ASN A 23 -3.61 -3.20 10.40
CA ASN A 23 -2.14 -3.23 10.35
C ASN A 23 -1.58 -1.97 9.69
N TRP A 24 -2.25 -1.46 8.65
CA TRP A 24 -1.86 -0.20 8.02
C TRP A 24 -1.94 0.96 9.00
N MET A 25 -3.02 1.04 9.77
CA MET A 25 -3.19 2.07 10.79
C MET A 25 -2.09 2.02 11.86
N GLU A 26 -1.64 0.82 12.23
CA GLU A 26 -0.57 0.64 13.22
C GLU A 26 0.76 1.23 12.75
N LEU A 27 1.04 1.23 11.44
CA LEU A 27 2.25 1.85 10.90
C LEU A 27 2.33 3.34 11.22
N PHE A 28 1.19 3.98 11.40
CA PHE A 28 1.07 5.42 11.63
C PHE A 28 0.56 5.75 13.03
N ALA A 29 0.71 4.82 13.98
CA ALA A 29 0.28 4.98 15.37
C ALA A 29 -1.20 5.42 15.50
N GLY A 30 -2.05 4.93 14.60
CA GLY A 30 -3.49 5.21 14.60
C GLY A 30 -3.88 6.55 13.99
N ASP A 31 -2.95 7.28 13.36
CA ASP A 31 -3.25 8.55 12.71
C ASP A 31 -4.07 8.31 11.44
N THR A 32 -5.34 8.69 11.48
CA THR A 32 -6.28 8.45 10.38
C THR A 32 -5.97 9.25 9.12
N GLU A 33 -5.14 10.28 9.21
CA GLU A 33 -4.71 11.05 8.04
C GLU A 33 -4.11 10.14 6.95
N PHE A 34 -3.40 9.09 7.37
CA PHE A 34 -2.69 8.20 6.45
C PHE A 34 -3.52 6.99 6.01
N TYR A 35 -4.76 6.89 6.48
CA TYR A 35 -5.72 5.89 6.03
C TYR A 35 -6.46 6.43 4.80
N SER A 36 -5.74 6.47 3.69
CA SER A 36 -6.28 7.01 2.43
C SER A 36 -5.66 6.29 1.25
N ALA A 37 -6.40 6.25 0.14
CA ALA A 37 -5.90 5.67 -1.10
C ALA A 37 -4.63 6.37 -1.60
N ALA A 38 -4.52 7.70 -1.38
CA ALA A 38 -3.36 8.46 -1.84
C ALA A 38 -2.07 7.98 -1.16
N TYR A 39 -2.06 7.87 0.17
CA TYR A 39 -0.88 7.40 0.89
C TYR A 39 -0.60 5.93 0.63
N TRP A 40 -1.63 5.10 0.54
CA TRP A 40 -1.46 3.71 0.13
C TRP A 40 -0.76 3.62 -1.22
N ASN A 41 -1.25 4.35 -2.22
CA ASN A 41 -0.69 4.33 -3.57
C ASN A 41 0.75 4.86 -3.59
N LEU A 42 1.02 5.96 -2.89
CA LEU A 42 2.35 6.55 -2.86
C LEU A 42 3.37 5.62 -2.19
N LEU A 43 3.08 5.17 -0.98
CA LEU A 43 4.03 4.39 -0.19
C LEU A 43 4.20 2.98 -0.73
N SER A 44 3.11 2.32 -1.14
CA SER A 44 3.21 1.00 -1.76
C SER A 44 3.86 1.06 -3.14
N GLY A 45 3.62 2.15 -3.88
CA GLY A 45 4.27 2.38 -5.17
C GLY A 45 5.77 2.53 -5.04
N LEU A 46 6.23 3.31 -4.07
CA LEU A 46 7.66 3.45 -3.78
C LEU A 46 8.29 2.14 -3.31
N TRP A 47 7.57 1.40 -2.47
CA TRP A 47 8.03 0.09 -2.02
C TRP A 47 8.20 -0.87 -3.21
N ARG A 48 7.22 -0.89 -4.10
CA ARG A 48 7.23 -1.75 -5.30
C ARG A 48 8.36 -1.38 -6.25
N ALA A 49 8.67 -0.09 -6.39
CA ALA A 49 9.76 0.38 -7.24
C ALA A 49 11.12 -0.14 -6.75
N GLY A 50 11.32 -0.27 -5.45
CA GLY A 50 12.52 -0.83 -4.86
C GLY A 50 13.77 0.01 -4.96
N SER A 51 13.68 1.21 -5.55
CA SER A 51 14.78 2.15 -5.74
C SER A 51 14.23 3.56 -5.84
N PRO A 52 15.07 4.60 -5.67
CA PRO A 52 14.60 5.98 -5.79
C PRO A 52 13.95 6.25 -7.15
N VAL A 53 12.87 7.04 -7.15
CA VAL A 53 12.15 7.43 -8.36
C VAL A 53 12.15 8.94 -8.48
N ARG A 54 11.92 9.46 -9.67
CA ARG A 54 11.75 10.90 -9.87
C ARG A 54 10.52 11.38 -9.08
N LYS A 55 10.62 12.56 -8.48
CA LYS A 55 9.52 13.15 -7.73
C LYS A 55 8.24 13.26 -8.57
N THR A 56 8.38 13.60 -9.85
CA THR A 56 7.24 13.66 -10.78
C THR A 56 6.58 12.29 -10.99
N ASP A 57 7.37 11.21 -11.01
CA ASP A 57 6.84 9.85 -11.13
C ASP A 57 6.09 9.45 -9.85
N ALA A 58 6.59 9.87 -8.69
CA ALA A 58 5.90 9.64 -7.43
C ALA A 58 4.52 10.30 -7.37
N LEU A 59 4.40 11.53 -7.91
CA LEU A 59 3.11 12.20 -8.02
C LEU A 59 2.12 11.36 -8.83
N GLY A 60 2.58 10.75 -9.91
CA GLY A 60 1.75 9.91 -10.78
C GLY A 60 1.31 8.58 -10.17
N MET A 61 1.92 8.16 -9.06
CA MET A 61 1.52 6.92 -8.35
C MET A 61 0.15 7.05 -7.69
N MET A 62 -0.24 8.26 -7.34
CA MET A 62 -1.53 8.54 -6.69
C MET A 62 -2.62 8.72 -7.74
N LYS A 63 -3.06 7.61 -8.32
CA LYS A 63 -3.90 7.56 -9.52
C LYS A 63 -5.25 8.28 -9.40
N GLY A 64 -5.83 8.34 -8.21
CA GLY A 64 -7.09 9.05 -7.98
C GLY A 64 -6.95 10.56 -7.85
N ILE A 65 -5.73 11.08 -7.78
CA ILE A 65 -5.45 12.50 -7.61
C ILE A 65 -5.11 13.09 -8.98
N LYS A 66 -5.98 13.94 -9.51
CA LYS A 66 -5.84 14.49 -10.87
C LYS A 66 -4.91 15.71 -10.93
N SER A 67 -4.82 16.47 -9.84
CA SER A 67 -4.02 17.69 -9.79
C SER A 67 -2.62 17.39 -9.25
N ALA A 68 -1.58 17.81 -9.99
CA ALA A 68 -0.20 17.71 -9.52
C ALA A 68 0.00 18.53 -8.22
N HIS A 69 -0.71 19.64 -8.08
CA HIS A 69 -0.64 20.46 -6.86
C HIS A 69 -1.15 19.68 -5.64
N THR A 70 -2.28 19.00 -5.77
CA THR A 70 -2.86 18.18 -4.69
C THR A 70 -1.95 17.00 -4.38
N ALA A 71 -1.49 16.27 -5.40
CA ALA A 71 -0.56 15.16 -5.23
C ALA A 71 0.73 15.63 -4.53
N GLY A 72 1.21 16.83 -4.87
CA GLY A 72 2.38 17.43 -4.24
C GLY A 72 2.22 17.66 -2.75
N LYS A 73 1.02 17.95 -2.28
CA LYS A 73 0.76 18.11 -0.84
C LYS A 73 0.93 16.80 -0.08
N TYR A 74 0.48 15.69 -0.65
CA TYR A 74 0.69 14.36 -0.05
C TYR A 74 2.18 14.00 0.02
N VAL A 75 2.92 14.26 -1.04
CA VAL A 75 4.37 14.05 -1.07
C VAL A 75 5.07 14.93 -0.03
N ALA A 76 4.69 16.20 0.06
CA ALA A 76 5.26 17.14 1.05
C ALA A 76 5.03 16.68 2.48
N THR A 77 3.81 16.21 2.79
CA THR A 77 3.50 15.67 4.12
C THR A 77 4.32 14.42 4.42
N ALA A 78 4.45 13.52 3.46
CA ALA A 78 5.25 12.30 3.63
C ALA A 78 6.72 12.63 3.88
N LEU A 79 7.27 13.65 3.20
CA LEU A 79 8.63 14.15 3.44
C LEU A 79 8.75 14.74 4.85
N GLU A 80 7.83 15.59 5.24
CA GLU A 80 7.81 16.25 6.55
C GLU A 80 7.73 15.23 7.69
N ARG A 81 6.94 14.18 7.52
CA ARG A 81 6.77 13.12 8.51
C ARG A 81 7.91 12.09 8.49
N GLY A 82 8.85 12.23 7.58
CA GLY A 82 10.00 11.30 7.49
C GLY A 82 9.67 9.92 6.92
N PHE A 83 8.54 9.78 6.24
CA PHE A 83 8.17 8.51 5.59
C PHE A 83 8.96 8.30 4.31
N ILE A 84 9.28 9.39 3.62
CA ILE A 84 10.09 9.38 2.42
C ILE A 84 11.21 10.41 2.57
N VAL A 85 12.23 10.27 1.74
CA VAL A 85 13.39 11.17 1.73
C VAL A 85 13.67 11.63 0.30
N GLU A 86 14.22 12.82 0.17
CA GLU A 86 14.68 13.32 -1.12
C GLU A 86 16.16 12.98 -1.33
N ARG A 87 16.51 12.70 -2.57
CA ARG A 87 17.88 12.45 -2.99
C ARG A 87 18.18 13.22 -4.26
N ASN A 88 19.43 13.61 -4.42
CA ASN A 88 19.90 14.19 -5.68
C ASN A 88 19.90 13.12 -6.76
N ASN A 89 19.55 13.51 -7.98
CA ASN A 89 19.62 12.62 -9.13
C ASN A 89 21.01 12.78 -9.79
N PRO A 90 21.90 11.79 -9.70
CA PRO A 90 23.24 11.90 -10.30
C PRO A 90 23.21 11.96 -11.83
N ALA A 91 22.14 11.49 -12.46
CA ALA A 91 21.99 11.53 -13.92
C ALA A 91 21.44 12.85 -14.43
N ASP A 92 20.76 13.64 -13.58
CA ASP A 92 20.14 14.91 -13.96
C ASP A 92 19.99 15.81 -12.73
N ALA A 93 20.85 16.83 -12.64
CA ALA A 93 20.85 17.75 -11.52
C ALA A 93 19.57 18.58 -11.38
N ARG A 94 18.72 18.63 -12.42
CA ARG A 94 17.45 19.37 -12.39
C ARG A 94 16.32 18.59 -11.78
N SER A 95 16.45 17.27 -11.64
CA SER A 95 15.39 16.42 -11.08
C SER A 95 15.78 15.96 -9.69
N THR A 96 14.76 15.83 -8.83
CA THR A 96 14.90 15.29 -7.48
C THR A 96 14.35 13.87 -7.46
N LEU A 97 15.05 12.99 -6.79
CA LEU A 97 14.57 11.62 -6.53
C LEU A 97 13.95 11.57 -5.14
N VAL A 98 12.96 10.71 -5.00
CA VAL A 98 12.36 10.36 -3.70
C VAL A 98 12.40 8.85 -3.50
N ASP A 99 12.51 8.45 -2.25
CA ASP A 99 12.58 7.06 -1.84
C ASP A 99 11.95 6.91 -0.46
N LEU A 100 11.57 5.71 -0.10
CA LEU A 100 11.17 5.44 1.27
C LEU A 100 12.35 5.71 2.21
N SER A 101 12.06 6.23 3.41
CA SER A 101 13.07 6.24 4.47
C SER A 101 13.38 4.78 4.85
N ALA A 102 14.57 4.56 5.43
CA ALA A 102 14.95 3.22 5.87
C ALA A 102 13.96 2.67 6.91
N ASP A 103 13.47 3.52 7.80
CA ASP A 103 12.48 3.13 8.81
C ASP A 103 11.14 2.73 8.17
N MET A 104 10.64 3.54 7.24
CA MET A 104 9.39 3.23 6.56
C MET A 104 9.50 1.97 5.71
N ARG A 105 10.66 1.75 5.07
CA ARG A 105 10.87 0.51 4.32
C ARG A 105 10.76 -0.72 5.22
N ARG A 106 11.39 -0.68 6.39
CA ARG A 106 11.30 -1.81 7.35
C ARG A 106 9.85 -2.04 7.80
N LYS A 107 9.13 -0.95 8.09
CA LYS A 107 7.71 -1.03 8.49
C LYS A 107 6.85 -1.65 7.40
N LEU A 108 7.04 -1.23 6.16
CA LEU A 108 6.29 -1.77 5.03
C LEU A 108 6.68 -3.22 4.73
N ASP A 109 7.96 -3.58 4.87
CA ASP A 109 8.38 -4.98 4.74
C ASP A 109 7.60 -5.87 5.72
N GLY A 110 7.53 -5.47 6.98
CA GLY A 110 6.77 -6.19 8.01
C GLY A 110 5.28 -6.22 7.70
N PHE A 111 4.72 -5.10 7.28
CA PHE A 111 3.31 -5.01 6.90
C PHE A 111 2.96 -5.98 5.76
N PHE A 112 3.77 -6.01 4.69
CA PHE A 112 3.51 -6.91 3.57
C PHE A 112 3.76 -8.37 3.93
N ASP A 113 4.73 -8.64 4.79
CA ASP A 113 4.97 -9.99 5.29
C ASP A 113 3.76 -10.51 6.07
N ASP A 114 3.22 -9.71 6.99
CA ASP A 114 2.01 -10.04 7.74
C ASP A 114 0.81 -10.21 6.82
N ALA A 115 0.67 -9.34 5.81
CA ALA A 115 -0.43 -9.42 4.84
C ALA A 115 -0.39 -10.73 4.07
N VAL A 116 0.79 -11.19 3.66
CA VAL A 116 0.93 -12.49 2.98
C VAL A 116 0.53 -13.64 3.91
N GLY A 117 0.91 -13.56 5.19
CA GLY A 117 0.49 -14.55 6.19
C GLY A 117 -1.02 -14.61 6.36
N HIS A 118 -1.68 -13.46 6.45
CA HIS A 118 -3.15 -13.37 6.54
C HIS A 118 -3.82 -13.91 5.26
N LEU A 119 -3.26 -13.57 4.10
CA LEU A 119 -3.77 -14.08 2.83
C LEU A 119 -3.74 -15.60 2.77
N ARG A 120 -2.64 -16.22 3.18
CA ARG A 120 -2.50 -17.68 3.18
C ARG A 120 -3.49 -18.34 4.13
N ALA A 121 -3.63 -17.80 5.34
CA ALA A 121 -4.57 -18.33 6.32
C ALA A 121 -6.03 -18.20 5.86
N THR A 122 -6.38 -17.05 5.28
CA THR A 122 -7.70 -16.80 4.71
C THR A 122 -8.00 -17.76 3.57
N SER A 123 -7.03 -17.98 2.68
CA SER A 123 -7.18 -18.91 1.56
C SER A 123 -7.53 -20.33 2.04
N ARG A 124 -6.85 -20.80 3.09
CA ARG A 124 -7.14 -22.13 3.68
C ARG A 124 -8.56 -22.19 4.23
N ARG A 125 -9.01 -21.15 4.93
CA ARG A 125 -10.39 -21.12 5.49
C ARG A 125 -11.42 -21.07 4.39
N VAL A 126 -11.16 -20.32 3.32
CA VAL A 126 -12.05 -20.26 2.15
C VAL A 126 -12.22 -21.66 1.56
N ASP A 127 -11.14 -22.42 1.43
CA ASP A 127 -11.20 -23.79 0.88
C ASP A 127 -12.05 -24.73 1.75
N VAL A 128 -12.00 -24.57 3.07
CA VAL A 128 -12.77 -25.40 4.01
C VAL A 128 -14.26 -25.03 4.01
N LEU A 129 -14.59 -23.74 3.79
CA LEU A 129 -15.94 -23.22 3.97
C LEU A 129 -16.87 -23.40 2.79
N GLY A 130 -16.37 -23.84 1.64
CA GLY A 130 -17.24 -23.97 0.51
C GLY A 130 -16.62 -24.56 -0.73
N PRO A 131 -17.30 -24.44 -1.88
CA PRO A 131 -16.86 -25.07 -3.11
C PRO A 131 -15.57 -24.47 -3.63
N SER A 132 -14.77 -25.31 -4.30
CA SER A 132 -13.61 -24.86 -5.06
C SER A 132 -14.09 -24.18 -6.36
N PRO A 133 -13.51 -23.06 -6.75
CA PRO A 133 -13.87 -22.38 -7.99
C PRO A 133 -13.51 -23.17 -9.25
N GLU A 134 -12.66 -24.18 -9.15
CA GLU A 134 -12.25 -25.04 -10.26
C GLU A 134 -13.23 -26.16 -10.51
N GLU A 135 -14.16 -26.40 -9.59
CA GLU A 135 -15.19 -27.41 -9.75
C GLU A 135 -16.41 -26.81 -10.44
N PRO A 136 -16.85 -27.42 -11.55
CA PRO A 136 -18.03 -26.92 -12.27
C PRO A 136 -19.32 -27.06 -11.48
#